data_e132fc5023629d16b4cc1f9ca8b3907c
#
_entry.id   e132fc5023629d16b4cc1f9ca8b3907c
#
_cell.length_a   1.000
_cell.length_b   1.000
_cell.length_c   1.000
_cell.angle_alpha   90.00
_cell.angle_beta   90.00
_cell.angle_gamma   90.00
#
_symmetry.space_group_name_H-M   'P 1'
#
loop_
_entity.id
_entity.type
_entity.pdbx_description
1 polymer ?
#
loop_
_entity_poly.entity_id
_entity_poly.type
_entity_poly.pdbx_seq_one_letter_code
_entity_poly.pdbx_strand_id
1 'polypeptide(L)'
;LIDKNIKLFCGKPLCFYTIDMALGSEKFDEVWISSDSGEYLDICREEYGGKCIYKIRDKNVSLDSSTTFDTLNYLFKNIQENFIFMTWQVTSPIRKTEHIINAFDSFVDCDHLVSFSNYRLNKSLFMDENDGYLIPSRHGGDYRRQDEPINIYPNGSIWMSTKDNYL
;
A
#
# COMPACT_ATOMS: atom_id res chain seq x y z
N LEU A 1 -0.76 5.66 15.77
CA LEU A 1 0.31 4.94 16.47
C LEU A 1 1.64 5.56 16.05
N ILE A 2 2.36 6.18 16.99
CA ILE A 2 3.66 6.80 16.73
C ILE A 2 4.67 5.71 16.34
N ASP A 3 5.53 6.01 15.37
CA ASP A 3 6.64 5.16 14.90
C ASP A 3 6.22 3.76 14.41
N LYS A 4 4.98 3.58 13.99
CA LYS A 4 4.44 2.27 13.63
C LYS A 4 5.29 1.52 12.59
N ASN A 5 5.90 2.25 11.64
CA ASN A 5 6.62 1.66 10.53
C ASN A 5 7.99 1.06 10.89
N ILE A 6 8.57 1.52 12.01
CA ILE A 6 9.84 1.00 12.55
C ILE A 6 9.65 0.16 13.82
N LYS A 7 8.43 0.01 14.33
CA LYS A 7 8.17 -0.90 15.45
C LYS A 7 8.46 -2.33 15.06
N LEU A 8 8.97 -3.08 16.04
CA LEU A 8 9.26 -4.48 15.84
C LEU A 8 7.95 -5.28 15.70
N PHE A 9 7.88 -6.02 14.62
CA PHE A 9 6.88 -7.03 14.35
C PHE A 9 7.60 -8.37 14.19
N CYS A 10 7.36 -9.33 15.07
CA CYS A 10 8.09 -10.60 15.13
C CYS A 10 9.62 -10.43 15.10
N GLY A 11 10.13 -9.47 15.88
CA GLY A 11 11.58 -9.25 16.06
C GLY A 11 12.26 -8.39 14.99
N LYS A 12 11.52 -7.89 13.98
CA LYS A 12 12.07 -7.09 12.87
C LYS A 12 11.24 -5.83 12.66
N PRO A 13 11.83 -4.65 12.32
CA PRO A 13 11.08 -3.45 12.00
C PRO A 13 10.02 -3.71 10.91
N LEU A 14 8.81 -3.16 11.08
CA LEU A 14 7.69 -3.44 10.18
C LEU A 14 8.01 -3.13 8.71
N CYS A 15 8.72 -2.02 8.44
CA CYS A 15 9.10 -1.64 7.08
C CYS A 15 10.04 -2.65 6.41
N PHE A 16 10.86 -3.36 7.17
CA PHE A 16 11.82 -4.32 6.61
C PHE A 16 11.15 -5.50 5.90
N TYR A 17 9.96 -5.91 6.34
CA TYR A 17 9.20 -6.95 5.63
C TYR A 17 8.88 -6.57 4.19
N THR A 18 8.53 -5.30 3.97
CA THR A 18 8.22 -4.79 2.62
C THR A 18 9.49 -4.64 1.78
N ILE A 19 10.57 -4.14 2.39
CA ILE A 19 11.85 -3.94 1.69
C ILE A 19 12.49 -5.27 1.29
N ASP A 20 12.53 -6.24 2.21
CA ASP A 20 13.07 -7.58 1.93
C ASP A 20 12.34 -8.26 0.78
N MET A 21 11.02 -8.11 0.76
CA MET A 21 10.20 -8.69 -0.28
C MET A 21 10.45 -8.01 -1.63
N ALA A 22 10.62 -6.68 -1.65
CA ALA A 22 10.97 -5.94 -2.86
C ALA A 22 12.30 -6.43 -3.43
N LEU A 23 13.33 -6.42 -2.59
CA LEU A 23 14.69 -6.86 -2.97
C LEU A 23 14.71 -8.34 -3.35
N GLY A 24 14.03 -9.21 -2.60
CA GLY A 24 13.98 -10.64 -2.84
C GLY A 24 13.16 -11.06 -4.06
N SER A 25 12.37 -10.16 -4.64
CA SER A 25 11.63 -10.45 -5.87
C SER A 25 12.50 -10.39 -7.13
N GLU A 26 13.61 -9.67 -7.08
CA GLU A 26 14.51 -9.43 -8.22
C GLU A 26 13.79 -8.85 -9.45
N LYS A 27 12.65 -8.15 -9.24
CA LYS A 27 11.82 -7.59 -10.31
C LYS A 27 12.01 -6.09 -10.51
N PHE A 28 12.80 -5.44 -9.65
CA PHE A 28 12.97 -3.99 -9.65
C PHE A 28 14.42 -3.62 -9.91
N ASP A 29 14.65 -2.69 -10.84
CA ASP A 29 15.95 -2.07 -11.06
C ASP A 29 16.34 -1.19 -9.87
N GLU A 30 15.35 -0.54 -9.24
CA GLU A 30 15.53 0.33 -8.09
C GLU A 30 14.44 0.12 -7.03
N VAL A 31 14.84 0.09 -5.77
CA VAL A 31 13.94 0.09 -4.62
C VAL A 31 14.10 1.40 -3.87
N TRP A 32 13.04 2.22 -3.86
CA TRP A 32 13.04 3.52 -3.20
C TRP A 32 12.34 3.46 -1.86
N ILE A 33 13.04 3.92 -0.83
CA ILE A 33 12.48 4.09 0.52
C ILE A 33 12.28 5.59 0.73
N SER A 34 11.02 5.98 0.95
CA SER A 34 10.66 7.38 1.12
C SER A 34 10.02 7.64 2.48
N SER A 35 10.54 8.61 3.21
CA SER A 35 10.06 9.04 4.52
C SER A 35 10.25 10.54 4.70
N ASP A 36 9.47 11.16 5.57
CA ASP A 36 9.66 12.51 6.11
C ASP A 36 10.61 12.54 7.32
N SER A 37 10.96 11.37 7.85
CA SER A 37 11.93 11.21 8.95
C SER A 37 13.28 10.74 8.42
N GLY A 38 14.31 11.56 8.63
CA GLY A 38 15.70 11.18 8.35
C GLY A 38 16.14 9.98 9.19
N GLU A 39 15.73 9.92 10.46
CA GLU A 39 16.03 8.81 11.37
C GLU A 39 15.50 7.47 10.81
N TYR A 40 14.29 7.45 10.26
CA TYR A 40 13.74 6.22 9.67
C TYR A 40 14.52 5.79 8.42
N LEU A 41 14.98 6.74 7.63
CA LEU A 41 15.84 6.45 6.48
C LEU A 41 17.22 5.93 6.92
N ASP A 42 17.76 6.46 8.02
CA ASP A 42 19.05 6.01 8.56
C ASP A 42 18.96 4.58 9.09
N ILE A 43 17.90 4.22 9.80
CA ILE A 43 17.64 2.83 10.24
C ILE A 43 17.60 1.88 9.02
N CYS A 44 16.92 2.29 7.94
CA CYS A 44 16.89 1.48 6.72
C CYS A 44 18.25 1.45 6.02
N ARG A 45 19.00 2.54 6.04
CA ARG A 45 20.33 2.62 5.40
C ARG A 45 21.38 1.77 6.12
N GLU A 46 21.29 1.67 7.43
CA GLU A 46 22.16 0.79 8.22
C GLU A 46 21.97 -0.68 7.83
N GLU A 47 20.74 -1.12 7.55
CA GLU A 47 20.44 -2.50 7.20
C GLU A 47 20.69 -2.80 5.71
N TYR A 48 20.23 -1.93 4.80
CA TYR A 48 20.20 -2.23 3.38
C TYR A 48 21.34 -1.58 2.57
N GLY A 49 22.02 -0.58 3.12
CA GLY A 49 23.15 0.07 2.46
C GLY A 49 22.81 0.59 1.06
N GLY A 50 23.65 0.27 0.10
CA GLY A 50 23.48 0.67 -1.31
C GLY A 50 22.44 -0.13 -2.11
N LYS A 51 21.73 -1.08 -1.49
CA LYS A 51 20.66 -1.86 -2.18
C LYS A 51 19.40 -1.07 -2.41
N CYS A 52 19.23 0.07 -1.73
CA CYS A 52 18.05 0.93 -1.81
C CYS A 52 18.43 2.39 -2.04
N ILE A 53 17.50 3.15 -2.59
CA ILE A 53 17.58 4.61 -2.73
C ILE A 53 16.73 5.25 -1.66
N TYR A 54 17.29 6.20 -0.91
CA TYR A 54 16.63 6.82 0.24
C TYR A 54 16.19 8.23 -0.13
N LYS A 55 14.89 8.49 -0.07
CA LYS A 55 14.27 9.77 -0.46
C LYS A 55 13.62 10.42 0.75
N ILE A 56 14.23 11.50 1.23
CA ILE A 56 13.56 12.36 2.22
C ILE A 56 12.44 13.16 1.53
N ARG A 57 11.27 13.21 2.14
CA ARG A 57 10.14 14.01 1.66
C ARG A 57 10.01 15.31 2.41
N ASP A 58 9.58 16.35 1.71
CA ASP A 58 9.21 17.60 2.34
C ASP A 58 7.98 17.44 3.24
N LYS A 59 7.90 18.25 4.29
CA LYS A 59 6.76 18.27 5.21
C LYS A 59 5.44 18.52 4.49
N ASN A 60 5.45 19.33 3.43
CA ASN A 60 4.24 19.70 2.68
C ASN A 60 3.56 18.51 1.97
N VAL A 61 4.30 17.43 1.68
CA VAL A 61 3.79 16.19 1.07
C VAL A 61 3.77 15.03 2.07
N SER A 62 3.83 15.34 3.35
CA SER A 62 3.87 14.37 4.46
C SER A 62 2.87 14.70 5.56
N LEU A 63 1.87 15.54 5.27
CA LEU A 63 0.78 15.86 6.18
C LEU A 63 -0.21 14.69 6.24
N ASP A 64 -1.02 14.62 7.29
CA ASP A 64 -2.11 13.64 7.42
C ASP A 64 -3.12 13.75 6.27
N SER A 65 -3.24 14.92 5.65
CA SER A 65 -4.06 15.17 4.46
C SER A 65 -3.37 14.84 3.13
N SER A 66 -2.06 14.56 3.13
CA SER A 66 -1.31 14.27 1.91
C SER A 66 -1.70 12.89 1.36
N THR A 67 -1.95 12.85 0.06
CA THR A 67 -2.32 11.61 -0.63
C THR A 67 -1.10 10.84 -1.12
N THR A 68 -1.29 9.59 -1.50
CA THR A 68 -0.25 8.81 -2.20
C THR A 68 0.13 9.50 -3.53
N PHE A 69 -0.84 10.11 -4.22
CA PHE A 69 -0.58 10.88 -5.43
C PHE A 69 0.39 12.04 -5.19
N ASP A 70 0.18 12.84 -4.15
CA ASP A 70 1.07 13.97 -3.82
C ASP A 70 2.50 13.49 -3.57
N THR A 71 2.64 12.37 -2.86
CA THR A 71 3.93 11.74 -2.58
C THR A 71 4.62 11.28 -3.87
N LEU A 72 3.93 10.56 -4.74
CA LEU A 72 4.50 10.04 -5.97
C LEU A 72 4.83 11.16 -6.96
N ASN A 73 3.96 12.16 -7.10
CA ASN A 73 4.22 13.34 -7.90
C ASN A 73 5.48 14.08 -7.43
N TYR A 74 5.63 14.25 -6.11
CA TYR A 74 6.84 14.86 -5.54
C TYR A 74 8.10 14.04 -5.87
N LEU A 75 8.05 12.73 -5.77
CA LEU A 75 9.19 11.84 -6.02
C LEU A 75 9.58 11.82 -7.51
N PHE A 76 8.60 11.86 -8.40
CA PHE A 76 8.80 11.63 -9.83
C PHE A 76 8.90 12.91 -10.69
N LYS A 77 8.58 14.08 -10.14
CA LYS A 77 8.49 15.36 -10.86
C LYS A 77 9.71 15.75 -11.71
N ASN A 78 10.90 15.27 -11.36
CA ASN A 78 12.15 15.60 -12.06
C ASN A 78 12.65 14.47 -12.97
N ILE A 79 11.88 13.39 -13.11
CA ILE A 79 12.23 12.26 -13.97
C ILE A 79 11.49 12.45 -15.30
N GLN A 80 12.22 12.51 -16.40
CA GLN A 80 11.62 12.73 -17.73
C GLN A 80 11.14 11.42 -18.34
N GLU A 81 11.86 10.33 -18.10
CA GLU A 81 11.57 9.03 -18.66
C GLU A 81 10.27 8.45 -18.08
N ASN A 82 9.53 7.73 -18.92
CA ASN A 82 8.44 6.88 -18.46
C ASN A 82 9.00 5.57 -17.91
N PHE A 83 8.41 5.07 -16.84
CA PHE A 83 8.80 3.81 -16.19
C PHE A 83 7.61 3.17 -15.51
N ILE A 84 7.70 1.87 -15.27
CA ILE A 84 6.73 1.14 -14.45
C ILE A 84 7.15 1.28 -12.98
N PHE A 85 6.20 1.61 -12.13
CA PHE A 85 6.44 1.63 -10.69
C PHE A 85 5.40 0.80 -9.95
N MET A 86 5.82 0.31 -8.78
CA MET A 86 4.95 -0.35 -7.82
C MET A 86 5.09 0.36 -6.47
N THR A 87 3.98 0.77 -5.89
CA THR A 87 3.96 1.37 -4.55
C THR A 87 3.30 0.44 -3.53
N TRP A 88 3.84 0.42 -2.33
CA TRP A 88 3.40 -0.45 -1.25
C TRP A 88 3.24 0.28 0.05
N GLN A 89 2.18 -0.06 0.75
CA GLN A 89 2.04 0.37 2.13
C GLN A 89 2.79 -0.59 3.05
N VAL A 90 3.66 -0.05 3.90
CA VAL A 90 4.41 -0.78 4.93
C VAL A 90 3.47 -1.52 5.89
N THR A 91 2.27 -1.00 6.09
CA THR A 91 1.24 -1.56 6.98
C THR A 91 0.61 -2.86 6.50
N SER A 92 1.02 -3.39 5.37
CA SER A 92 0.62 -4.70 4.85
C SER A 92 1.83 -5.66 4.81
N PRO A 93 2.38 -6.10 5.96
CA PRO A 93 3.64 -6.87 6.00
C PRO A 93 3.48 -8.31 5.51
N ILE A 94 2.26 -8.85 5.51
CA ILE A 94 2.00 -10.25 5.16
C ILE A 94 1.76 -10.36 3.65
N ARG A 95 2.81 -10.07 2.89
CA ARG A 95 2.88 -10.31 1.45
C ARG A 95 3.93 -11.37 1.18
N LYS A 96 3.84 -12.00 0.02
CA LYS A 96 4.84 -12.96 -0.48
C LYS A 96 5.43 -12.44 -1.77
N THR A 97 6.65 -12.85 -2.07
CA THR A 97 7.33 -12.55 -3.34
C THR A 97 6.51 -12.97 -4.55
N GLU A 98 5.78 -14.09 -4.46
CA GLU A 98 4.86 -14.57 -5.49
C GLU A 98 3.78 -13.55 -5.85
N HIS A 99 3.30 -12.74 -4.88
CA HIS A 99 2.30 -11.70 -5.17
C HIS A 99 2.86 -10.60 -6.06
N ILE A 100 4.17 -10.31 -5.93
CA ILE A 100 4.86 -9.33 -6.79
C ILE A 100 5.02 -9.89 -8.20
N ILE A 101 5.50 -11.13 -8.31
CA ILE A 101 5.69 -11.81 -9.59
C ILE A 101 4.36 -11.87 -10.35
N ASN A 102 3.29 -12.31 -9.69
CA ASN A 102 1.96 -12.37 -10.27
C ASN A 102 1.42 -11.00 -10.69
N ALA A 103 1.75 -9.93 -9.94
CA ALA A 103 1.38 -8.58 -10.33
C ALA A 103 2.08 -8.14 -11.61
N PHE A 104 3.37 -8.41 -11.76
CA PHE A 104 4.10 -8.14 -13.01
C PHE A 104 3.54 -8.95 -14.18
N ASP A 105 3.28 -10.23 -13.98
CA ASP A 105 2.73 -11.11 -15.03
C ASP A 105 1.32 -10.68 -15.46
N SER A 106 0.57 -10.03 -14.56
CA SER A 106 -0.78 -9.52 -14.81
C SER A 106 -0.82 -8.09 -15.38
N PHE A 107 0.30 -7.36 -15.35
CA PHE A 107 0.36 -5.95 -15.78
C PHE A 107 0.57 -5.77 -17.30
N VAL A 108 0.49 -6.82 -18.10
CA VAL A 108 0.92 -6.83 -19.52
C VAL A 108 0.11 -5.87 -20.39
N ASP A 109 -1.19 -5.74 -20.17
CA ASP A 109 -2.10 -4.96 -21.03
C ASP A 109 -3.04 -4.05 -20.21
N CYS A 110 -2.54 -3.44 -19.14
CA CYS A 110 -3.34 -2.54 -18.31
C CYS A 110 -2.58 -1.28 -17.92
N ASP A 111 -3.30 -0.18 -17.74
CA ASP A 111 -2.75 1.10 -17.32
C ASP A 111 -2.44 1.12 -15.81
N HIS A 112 -3.28 0.44 -15.04
CA HIS A 112 -3.19 0.36 -13.58
C HIS A 112 -3.53 -1.05 -13.10
N LEU A 113 -2.80 -1.49 -12.06
CA LEU A 113 -3.09 -2.72 -11.35
C LEU A 113 -3.19 -2.44 -9.85
N VAL A 114 -4.22 -2.98 -9.24
CA VAL A 114 -4.40 -2.91 -7.78
C VAL A 114 -4.68 -4.29 -7.21
N SER A 115 -4.10 -4.56 -6.05
CA SER A 115 -4.45 -5.77 -5.32
C SER A 115 -5.76 -5.59 -4.55
N PHE A 116 -6.53 -6.65 -4.46
CA PHE A 116 -7.79 -6.65 -3.73
C PHE A 116 -7.91 -7.87 -2.82
N SER A 117 -8.82 -7.77 -1.88
CA SER A 117 -9.24 -8.88 -1.03
C SER A 117 -10.71 -9.16 -1.23
N ASN A 118 -11.02 -10.45 -1.26
CA ASN A 118 -12.39 -10.92 -1.24
C ASN A 118 -12.84 -11.09 0.20
N TYR A 119 -13.95 -10.50 0.57
CA TYR A 119 -14.58 -10.81 1.83
C TYR A 119 -16.11 -10.74 1.75
N ARG A 120 -16.75 -11.49 2.61
CA ARG A 120 -18.20 -11.43 2.78
C ARG A 120 -18.48 -10.50 3.94
N LEU A 121 -19.01 -9.35 3.61
CA LEU A 121 -19.42 -8.38 4.60
C LEU A 121 -20.89 -8.63 4.95
N ASN A 122 -21.13 -8.89 6.22
CA ASN A 122 -22.51 -8.91 6.69
C ASN A 122 -23.01 -7.45 6.79
N LYS A 123 -23.74 -7.01 5.76
CA LYS A 123 -24.27 -5.63 5.69
C LYS A 123 -25.26 -5.31 6.81
N SER A 124 -25.80 -6.30 7.50
CA SER A 124 -26.64 -6.09 8.68
C SER A 124 -25.88 -5.53 9.88
N LEU A 125 -24.54 -5.62 9.86
CA LEU A 125 -23.69 -5.04 10.90
C LEU A 125 -23.39 -3.56 10.66
N PHE A 126 -23.76 -3.02 9.48
CA PHE A 126 -23.65 -1.59 9.23
C PHE A 126 -24.92 -0.88 9.71
N MET A 127 -24.68 0.21 10.38
CA MET A 127 -25.71 1.08 10.90
C MET A 127 -25.59 2.42 10.20
N ASP A 128 -26.70 2.93 9.70
CA ASP A 128 -26.81 4.30 9.26
C ASP A 128 -27.32 5.15 10.42
N GLU A 129 -26.76 6.34 10.57
CA GLU A 129 -27.25 7.30 11.54
C GLU A 129 -28.42 8.08 10.94
N ASN A 130 -29.57 8.03 11.62
CA ASN A 130 -30.73 8.81 11.25
C ASN A 130 -31.36 9.43 12.52
N ASP A 131 -31.40 10.77 12.58
CA ASP A 131 -31.94 11.54 13.70
C ASP A 131 -31.40 11.13 15.09
N GLY A 132 -30.11 10.79 15.17
CA GLY A 132 -29.44 10.33 16.39
C GLY A 132 -29.70 8.88 16.77
N TYR A 133 -30.34 8.11 15.90
CA TYR A 133 -30.54 6.67 16.07
C TYR A 133 -29.70 5.89 15.05
N LEU A 134 -29.15 4.76 15.52
CA LEU A 134 -28.47 3.81 14.64
C LEU A 134 -29.52 2.82 14.08
N ILE A 135 -29.68 2.81 12.78
CA ILE A 135 -30.57 1.89 12.09
C ILE A 135 -29.75 0.94 11.19
N PRO A 136 -30.13 -0.34 11.07
CA PRO A 136 -29.47 -1.25 10.15
C PRO A 136 -29.57 -0.73 8.71
N SER A 137 -28.44 -0.68 8.00
CA SER A 137 -28.37 -0.25 6.57
C SER A 137 -29.18 -1.17 5.64
N ARG A 138 -29.63 -2.31 6.13
CA ARG A 138 -30.55 -3.23 5.45
C ARG A 138 -31.65 -3.70 6.39
N HIS A 139 -32.88 -3.62 5.93
CA HIS A 139 -34.04 -4.17 6.61
C HIS A 139 -34.35 -5.59 6.11
N GLY A 140 -34.43 -6.52 7.04
CA GLY A 140 -35.09 -7.83 6.89
C GLY A 140 -34.26 -8.92 6.18
N GLY A 141 -34.29 -10.09 6.74
CA GLY A 141 -33.80 -11.34 6.17
C GLY A 141 -32.96 -12.17 7.16
N ASP A 142 -32.93 -13.47 6.97
CA ASP A 142 -32.00 -14.37 7.64
C ASP A 142 -30.57 -14.07 7.17
N TYR A 143 -29.75 -13.56 8.09
CA TYR A 143 -28.39 -13.16 7.79
C TYR A 143 -27.41 -14.34 7.97
N ARG A 144 -27.29 -15.11 6.92
CA ARG A 144 -26.26 -16.13 6.86
C ARG A 144 -25.06 -15.57 6.10
N ARG A 145 -23.90 -15.50 6.75
CA ARG A 145 -22.66 -14.99 6.16
C ARG A 145 -22.33 -15.64 4.81
N GLN A 146 -22.64 -16.91 4.65
CA GLN A 146 -22.42 -17.68 3.43
C GLN A 146 -23.32 -17.27 2.26
N ASP A 147 -24.45 -16.64 2.53
CA ASP A 147 -25.41 -16.20 1.52
C ASP A 147 -25.16 -14.75 1.07
N GLU A 148 -24.25 -14.04 1.75
CA GLU A 148 -23.82 -12.70 1.35
C GLU A 148 -22.93 -12.76 0.09
N PRO A 149 -23.10 -11.81 -0.84
CA PRO A 149 -22.25 -11.74 -2.01
C PRO A 149 -20.79 -11.49 -1.62
N ILE A 150 -19.87 -12.04 -2.41
CA ILE A 150 -18.46 -11.74 -2.26
C ILE A 150 -18.26 -10.28 -2.69
N ASN A 151 -17.73 -9.48 -1.79
CA ASN A 151 -17.35 -8.11 -2.08
C ASN A 151 -15.86 -8.08 -2.40
N ILE A 152 -15.51 -7.35 -3.45
CA ILE A 152 -14.13 -7.08 -3.86
C ILE A 152 -13.76 -5.73 -3.29
N TYR A 153 -12.65 -5.68 -2.57
CA TYR A 153 -12.19 -4.47 -1.91
C TYR A 153 -10.69 -4.25 -2.17
N PRO A 154 -10.30 -3.08 -2.68
CA PRO A 154 -8.88 -2.72 -2.80
C PRO A 154 -8.24 -2.76 -1.41
N ASN A 155 -7.20 -3.56 -1.24
CA ASN A 155 -6.59 -3.77 0.08
C ASN A 155 -5.35 -2.90 0.33
N GLY A 156 -4.97 -2.04 -0.63
CA GLY A 156 -3.83 -1.13 -0.52
C GLY A 156 -2.47 -1.83 -0.46
N SER A 157 -2.44 -3.14 -0.72
CA SER A 157 -1.21 -3.91 -0.57
C SER A 157 -0.25 -3.71 -1.75
N ILE A 158 -0.75 -3.71 -2.98
CA ILE A 158 0.01 -3.51 -4.22
C ILE A 158 -0.75 -2.54 -5.11
N TRP A 159 -0.06 -1.53 -5.59
CA TRP A 159 -0.48 -0.61 -6.64
C TRP A 159 0.62 -0.52 -7.66
N MET A 160 0.30 -0.70 -8.94
CA MET A 160 1.26 -0.69 -10.04
C MET A 160 0.71 0.13 -11.21
N SER A 161 1.55 0.95 -11.81
CA SER A 161 1.22 1.77 -12.97
C SER A 161 2.49 2.16 -13.72
N THR A 162 2.34 2.76 -14.90
CA THR A 162 3.40 3.57 -15.48
C THR A 162 3.35 5.00 -14.90
N LYS A 163 4.47 5.70 -14.93
CA LYS A 163 4.53 7.10 -14.48
C LYS A 163 3.57 7.97 -15.28
N ASP A 164 3.58 7.86 -16.59
CA ASP A 164 2.80 8.72 -17.48
C ASP A 164 1.28 8.47 -17.40
N ASN A 165 0.86 7.26 -17.01
CA ASN A 165 -0.55 6.96 -16.80
C ASN A 165 -1.04 7.40 -15.43
N TYR A 166 -0.13 7.61 -14.46
CA TYR A 166 -0.49 7.94 -13.08
C TYR A 166 -0.45 9.43 -12.78
N LEU A 167 0.48 10.19 -13.38
CA LEU A 167 0.71 11.63 -13.18
C LEU A 167 0.14 12.46 -14.32
#